data_64590d553fa241a7e0013f5d209136e5
#
_entry.id   64590d553fa241a7e0013f5d209136e5
#
_cell.length_a   1.000
_cell.length_b   1.000
_cell.length_c   1.000
_cell.angle_alpha   90.00
_cell.angle_beta   90.00
_cell.angle_gamma   90.00
#
_symmetry.space_group_name_H-M   'P 1'
#
loop_
_entity.id
_entity.type
_entity.pdbx_description
1 polymer ?
#
loop_
_entity_poly.entity_id
_entity_poly.type
_entity_poly.pdbx_seq_one_letter_code
_entity_poly.pdbx_strand_id
1 'polypeptide(L)'
;MALYTGIDLHSNNSVVVVADENDKVIRKARLPNRLDVILGLLEPYRAELAGVVVESTYNWYWLVDGLMDHGYTLHLANTVAIQQYNGLKYGDDESDSRWLAKLLRLGELPQGYIYPRKERAIRDLLRKRSQLVRLKTSNILSIQNIYARNKGDSIGANTIKRLSPDTVDKWFDDFHVALAMQSNLAVVNCLQEQIARVEKTVYEKVRLRKS
;
A
#
# COMPACT_ATOMS: atom_id res chain seq x y z
N MET A 1 21.38 -26.66 12.69
CA MET A 1 20.88 -25.52 13.49
C MET A 1 19.93 -24.75 12.60
N ALA A 2 18.67 -24.55 13.01
CA ALA A 2 17.73 -23.81 12.18
C ALA A 2 17.93 -22.29 12.33
N LEU A 3 18.00 -21.57 11.21
CA LEU A 3 18.12 -20.12 11.17
C LEU A 3 16.84 -19.48 10.63
N TYR A 4 16.55 -18.31 11.11
CA TYR A 4 15.37 -17.52 10.75
C TYR A 4 15.78 -16.11 10.39
N THR A 5 15.24 -15.58 9.32
CA THR A 5 15.56 -14.22 8.88
C THR A 5 14.34 -13.31 8.94
N GLY A 6 14.50 -12.13 9.53
CA GLY A 6 13.55 -11.04 9.43
C GLY A 6 14.11 -9.91 8.57
N ILE A 7 13.28 -9.35 7.71
CA ILE A 7 13.61 -8.23 6.85
C ILE A 7 12.58 -7.12 7.06
N ASP A 8 13.01 -6.04 7.66
CA ASP A 8 12.28 -4.78 7.71
C ASP A 8 12.61 -3.98 6.45
N LEU A 9 11.58 -3.77 5.62
CA LEU A 9 11.72 -3.22 4.27
C LEU A 9 11.28 -1.75 4.23
N HIS A 10 12.23 -0.85 4.15
CA HIS A 10 11.99 0.58 3.96
C HIS A 10 11.93 1.00 2.47
N SER A 11 11.71 2.29 2.23
CA SER A 11 11.64 2.85 0.87
C SER A 11 12.95 2.74 0.09
N ASN A 12 14.10 2.85 0.74
CA ASN A 12 15.42 2.93 0.11
C ASN A 12 16.46 1.95 0.67
N ASN A 13 16.14 1.26 1.75
CA ASN A 13 17.02 0.26 2.36
C ASN A 13 16.20 -0.83 3.02
N SER A 14 16.86 -1.94 3.35
CA SER A 14 16.31 -3.06 4.10
C SER A 14 17.22 -3.36 5.28
N VAL A 15 16.64 -3.57 6.46
CA VAL A 15 17.35 -4.09 7.61
C VAL A 15 17.12 -5.58 7.69
N VAL A 16 18.20 -6.35 7.68
CA VAL A 16 18.17 -7.81 7.64
C VAL A 16 18.80 -8.34 8.91
N VAL A 17 18.09 -9.22 9.63
CA VAL A 17 18.59 -9.93 10.80
C VAL A 17 18.42 -11.43 10.56
N VAL A 18 19.51 -12.17 10.77
CA VAL A 18 19.53 -13.63 10.81
C VAL A 18 19.74 -14.06 12.26
N ALA A 19 18.85 -14.85 12.80
CA ALA A 19 18.91 -15.35 14.17
C ALA A 19 18.79 -16.87 14.21
N ASP A 20 19.35 -17.49 15.25
CA ASP A 20 19.24 -18.92 15.49
C ASP A 20 17.97 -19.32 16.28
N GLU A 21 17.84 -20.60 16.55
CA GLU A 21 16.74 -21.18 17.33
C GLU A 21 16.67 -20.69 18.80
N ASN A 22 17.74 -20.09 19.32
CA ASN A 22 17.83 -19.50 20.65
C ASN A 22 17.65 -17.97 20.65
N ASP A 23 17.20 -17.38 19.54
CA ASP A 23 17.05 -15.94 19.34
C ASP A 23 18.36 -15.16 19.40
N LYS A 24 19.49 -15.83 19.22
CA LYS A 24 20.80 -15.18 19.11
C LYS A 24 21.00 -14.67 17.69
N VAL A 25 21.30 -13.39 17.57
CA VAL A 25 21.61 -12.75 16.28
C VAL A 25 22.95 -13.27 15.76
N ILE A 26 22.93 -13.93 14.63
CA ILE A 26 24.12 -14.45 13.92
C ILE A 26 24.66 -13.40 12.95
N ARG A 27 23.76 -12.69 12.25
CA ARG A 27 24.11 -11.63 11.31
C ARG A 27 23.07 -10.55 11.34
N LYS A 28 23.52 -9.31 11.20
CA LYS A 28 22.66 -8.14 10.97
C LYS A 28 23.32 -7.20 9.97
N ALA A 29 22.53 -6.55 9.14
CA ALA A 29 23.00 -5.53 8.22
C ALA A 29 21.86 -4.61 7.77
N ARG A 30 22.17 -3.34 7.54
CA ARG A 30 21.35 -2.41 6.77
C ARG A 30 21.90 -2.38 5.35
N LEU A 31 21.07 -2.75 4.39
CA LEU A 31 21.45 -2.94 2.99
C LEU A 31 20.65 -2.02 2.07
N PRO A 32 21.20 -1.58 0.93
CA PRO A 32 20.43 -0.93 -0.10
C PRO A 32 19.37 -1.90 -0.66
N ASN A 33 18.25 -1.36 -1.16
CA ASN A 33 17.18 -2.15 -1.80
C ASN A 33 17.65 -2.71 -3.17
N ARG A 34 18.58 -3.65 -3.11
CA ARG A 34 19.14 -4.39 -4.23
C ARG A 34 19.10 -5.88 -3.93
N LEU A 35 18.46 -6.64 -4.81
CA LEU A 35 18.26 -8.07 -4.62
C LEU A 35 19.59 -8.85 -4.51
N ASP A 36 20.55 -8.55 -5.38
CA ASP A 36 21.86 -9.18 -5.40
C ASP A 36 22.64 -9.01 -4.08
N VAL A 37 22.51 -7.84 -3.45
CA VAL A 37 23.15 -7.55 -2.15
C VAL A 37 22.49 -8.33 -1.02
N ILE A 38 21.14 -8.41 -1.02
CA ILE A 38 20.40 -9.16 0.00
C ILE A 38 20.65 -10.66 -0.17
N LEU A 39 20.62 -11.18 -1.40
CA LEU A 39 20.97 -12.57 -1.68
C LEU A 39 22.39 -12.91 -1.24
N GLY A 40 23.37 -12.05 -1.54
CA GLY A 40 24.76 -12.25 -1.12
C GLY A 40 24.93 -12.32 0.39
N LEU A 41 24.11 -11.58 1.17
CA LEU A 41 24.11 -11.70 2.63
C LEU A 41 23.48 -13.03 3.09
N LEU A 42 22.42 -13.50 2.45
CA LEU A 42 21.69 -14.70 2.88
C LEU A 42 22.33 -16.01 2.39
N GLU A 43 23.07 -16.00 1.29
CA GLU A 43 23.62 -17.20 0.65
C GLU A 43 24.48 -18.06 1.59
N PRO A 44 25.37 -17.53 2.46
CA PRO A 44 26.12 -18.35 3.40
C PRO A 44 25.26 -19.15 4.38
N TYR A 45 24.04 -18.74 4.61
CA TYR A 45 23.11 -19.33 5.58
C TYR A 45 22.03 -20.20 4.93
N ARG A 46 21.96 -20.21 3.61
CA ARG A 46 20.86 -20.78 2.83
C ARG A 46 20.44 -22.19 3.24
N ALA A 47 21.45 -23.07 3.46
CA ALA A 47 21.20 -24.48 3.81
C ALA A 47 20.54 -24.66 5.20
N GLU A 48 20.71 -23.69 6.09
CA GLU A 48 20.20 -23.72 7.45
C GLU A 48 18.96 -22.85 7.65
N LEU A 49 18.61 -22.00 6.67
CA LEU A 49 17.45 -21.11 6.75
C LEU A 49 16.14 -21.88 6.69
N ALA A 50 15.42 -21.92 7.82
CA ALA A 50 14.07 -22.48 7.90
C ALA A 50 13.03 -21.57 7.25
N GLY A 51 13.27 -20.25 7.22
CA GLY A 51 12.39 -19.30 6.55
C GLY A 51 12.91 -17.87 6.61
N VAL A 52 12.39 -17.05 5.69
CA VAL A 52 12.64 -15.62 5.59
C VAL A 52 11.30 -14.89 5.68
N VAL A 53 11.18 -13.96 6.61
CA VAL A 53 10.00 -13.10 6.73
C VAL A 53 10.32 -11.69 6.25
N VAL A 54 9.44 -11.16 5.40
CA VAL A 54 9.50 -9.80 4.88
C VAL A 54 8.28 -9.03 5.38
N GLU A 55 8.50 -7.81 5.83
CA GLU A 55 7.41 -6.91 6.20
C GLU A 55 6.52 -6.54 5.02
N SER A 56 5.18 -6.53 5.21
CA SER A 56 4.22 -6.17 4.16
C SER A 56 4.07 -4.66 3.98
N THR A 57 5.15 -3.97 3.65
CA THR A 57 5.16 -2.56 3.27
C THR A 57 4.59 -2.37 1.86
N TYR A 58 4.56 -1.13 1.35
CA TYR A 58 3.99 -0.86 0.02
C TYR A 58 4.82 -1.39 -1.16
N ASN A 59 6.12 -1.66 -0.95
CA ASN A 59 7.11 -1.97 -1.99
C ASN A 59 7.65 -3.42 -1.94
N TRP A 60 7.00 -4.35 -1.24
CA TRP A 60 7.51 -5.69 -1.00
C TRP A 60 7.61 -6.61 -2.24
N TYR A 61 6.94 -6.30 -3.35
CA TYR A 61 6.81 -7.19 -4.51
C TYR A 61 8.15 -7.67 -5.06
N TRP A 62 9.07 -6.76 -5.32
CA TRP A 62 10.37 -7.06 -5.93
C TRP A 62 11.23 -7.98 -5.06
N LEU A 63 11.22 -7.76 -3.75
CA LEU A 63 12.04 -8.52 -2.81
C LEU A 63 11.48 -9.94 -2.60
N VAL A 64 10.17 -10.03 -2.31
CA VAL A 64 9.50 -11.33 -2.11
C VAL A 64 9.61 -12.19 -3.36
N ASP A 65 9.37 -11.59 -4.55
CA ASP A 65 9.49 -12.32 -5.81
C ASP A 65 10.93 -12.78 -6.06
N GLY A 66 11.89 -11.90 -5.86
CA GLY A 66 13.28 -12.22 -6.07
C GLY A 66 13.77 -13.34 -5.16
N LEU A 67 13.41 -13.29 -3.87
CA LEU A 67 13.78 -14.35 -2.92
C LEU A 67 13.08 -15.68 -3.23
N MET A 68 11.79 -15.66 -3.60
CA MET A 68 11.07 -16.88 -4.02
C MET A 68 11.67 -17.51 -5.29
N ASP A 69 12.05 -16.69 -6.28
CA ASP A 69 12.70 -17.15 -7.52
C ASP A 69 14.05 -17.82 -7.25
N HIS A 70 14.72 -17.44 -6.16
CA HIS A 70 15.97 -18.06 -5.71
C HIS A 70 15.73 -19.22 -4.70
N GLY A 71 14.49 -19.66 -4.52
CA GLY A 71 14.14 -20.87 -3.74
C GLY A 71 14.16 -20.68 -2.22
N TYR A 72 14.07 -19.46 -1.71
CA TYR A 72 13.89 -19.23 -0.27
C TYR A 72 12.44 -19.46 0.14
N THR A 73 12.24 -20.05 1.33
CA THR A 73 10.91 -20.17 1.95
C THR A 73 10.50 -18.83 2.50
N LEU A 74 9.53 -18.19 1.85
CA LEU A 74 9.10 -16.81 2.16
C LEU A 74 7.80 -16.75 2.95
N HIS A 75 7.80 -15.83 3.92
CA HIS A 75 6.64 -15.42 4.70
C HIS A 75 6.48 -13.91 4.60
N LEU A 76 5.26 -13.45 4.35
CA LEU A 76 4.93 -12.02 4.33
C LEU A 76 4.25 -11.67 5.66
N ALA A 77 4.84 -10.80 6.46
CA ALA A 77 4.28 -10.41 7.74
C ALA A 77 3.07 -9.49 7.55
N ASN A 78 1.96 -9.79 8.22
CA ASN A 78 0.83 -8.86 8.33
C ASN A 78 1.03 -7.95 9.54
N THR A 79 1.70 -6.83 9.35
CA THR A 79 2.07 -5.89 10.42
C THR A 79 0.88 -5.28 11.13
N VAL A 80 -0.27 -5.13 10.45
CA VAL A 80 -1.52 -4.63 11.07
C VAL A 80 -2.05 -5.62 12.12
N ALA A 81 -1.83 -6.91 11.93
CA ALA A 81 -2.25 -7.95 12.87
C ALA A 81 -1.23 -8.22 13.98
N ILE A 82 -0.02 -7.69 13.88
CA ILE A 82 1.01 -7.82 14.92
C ILE A 82 0.75 -6.79 16.00
N GLN A 83 -0.08 -7.15 16.98
CA GLN A 83 -0.55 -6.25 18.06
C GLN A 83 0.57 -5.67 18.95
N GLN A 84 1.73 -6.30 18.99
CA GLN A 84 2.85 -5.88 19.83
C GLN A 84 3.50 -4.56 19.40
N TYR A 85 3.31 -4.16 18.15
CA TYR A 85 3.75 -2.84 17.68
C TYR A 85 2.91 -1.68 18.22
N ASN A 86 1.71 -1.95 18.76
CA ASN A 86 0.81 -0.90 19.27
C ASN A 86 1.26 -0.25 20.58
N GLY A 87 2.31 -0.75 21.23
CA GLY A 87 2.81 -0.23 22.51
C GLY A 87 4.30 0.15 22.56
N LEU A 88 5.08 -0.26 21.56
CA LEU A 88 6.53 0.01 21.51
C LEU A 88 6.83 1.25 20.66
N LYS A 89 6.68 2.41 21.28
CA LYS A 89 6.93 3.72 20.66
C LYS A 89 8.42 3.99 20.31
N TYR A 90 9.32 3.04 20.58
CA TYR A 90 10.78 3.19 20.45
C TYR A 90 11.50 1.91 19.99
N GLY A 91 10.88 1.10 19.12
CA GLY A 91 11.61 0.05 18.42
C GLY A 91 12.52 0.68 17.36
N ASP A 92 13.77 0.24 17.27
CA ASP A 92 14.62 0.55 16.13
C ASP A 92 14.39 -0.52 15.02
N ASP A 93 14.81 -0.21 13.80
CA ASP A 93 14.62 -1.09 12.64
C ASP A 93 15.28 -2.49 12.83
N GLU A 94 16.29 -2.57 13.68
CA GLU A 94 16.95 -3.83 14.03
C GLU A 94 16.08 -4.68 14.95
N SER A 95 15.45 -4.07 15.94
CA SER A 95 14.52 -4.77 16.84
C SER A 95 13.29 -5.27 16.08
N ASP A 96 12.81 -4.51 15.08
CA ASP A 96 11.68 -4.89 14.24
C ASP A 96 12.02 -6.10 13.36
N SER A 97 13.17 -6.10 12.69
CA SER A 97 13.64 -7.24 11.90
C SER A 97 13.87 -8.50 12.75
N ARG A 98 14.49 -8.35 13.91
CA ARG A 98 14.69 -9.45 14.87
C ARG A 98 13.35 -9.99 15.38
N TRP A 99 12.41 -9.10 15.68
CA TRP A 99 11.07 -9.47 16.12
C TRP A 99 10.32 -10.31 15.07
N LEU A 100 10.40 -9.93 13.80
CA LEU A 100 9.83 -10.71 12.71
C LEU A 100 10.44 -12.12 12.63
N ALA A 101 11.77 -12.25 12.73
CA ALA A 101 12.45 -13.54 12.75
C ALA A 101 12.00 -14.40 13.95
N LYS A 102 11.84 -13.77 15.12
CA LYS A 102 11.36 -14.44 16.34
C LYS A 102 9.93 -14.95 16.20
N LEU A 103 9.01 -14.12 15.68
CA LEU A 103 7.62 -14.54 15.44
C LEU A 103 7.53 -15.71 14.47
N LEU A 104 8.37 -15.72 13.41
CA LEU A 104 8.45 -16.83 12.48
C LEU A 104 8.93 -18.11 13.19
N ARG A 105 9.99 -18.02 13.99
CA ARG A 105 10.55 -19.13 14.75
C ARG A 105 9.54 -19.75 15.71
N LEU A 106 8.74 -18.92 16.39
CA LEU A 106 7.72 -19.37 17.35
C LEU A 106 6.44 -19.91 16.67
N GLY A 107 6.31 -19.76 15.35
CA GLY A 107 5.06 -20.09 14.64
C GLY A 107 3.92 -19.12 14.92
N GLU A 108 4.20 -17.97 15.52
CA GLU A 108 3.22 -16.96 15.92
C GLU A 108 3.10 -15.80 14.93
N LEU A 109 3.79 -15.88 13.78
CA LEU A 109 3.77 -14.83 12.78
C LEU A 109 2.38 -14.70 12.12
N PRO A 110 1.66 -13.57 12.28
CA PRO A 110 0.48 -13.30 11.47
C PRO A 110 0.90 -13.10 10.02
N GLN A 111 0.50 -14.02 9.14
CA GLN A 111 0.94 -13.99 7.75
C GLN A 111 -0.03 -13.23 6.86
N GLY A 112 0.51 -12.42 5.97
CA GLY A 112 -0.18 -11.81 4.85
C GLY A 112 -0.19 -12.75 3.65
N TYR A 113 -1.22 -12.63 2.81
CA TYR A 113 -1.29 -13.42 1.58
C TYR A 113 -0.34 -12.85 0.51
N ILE A 114 0.55 -13.69 0.01
CA ILE A 114 1.42 -13.35 -1.12
C ILE A 114 0.62 -13.53 -2.42
N TYR A 115 0.08 -12.44 -2.93
CA TYR A 115 -0.67 -12.47 -4.19
C TYR A 115 0.21 -12.93 -5.36
N PRO A 116 -0.27 -13.88 -6.21
CA PRO A 116 0.44 -14.27 -7.43
C PRO A 116 0.74 -13.06 -8.32
N ARG A 117 1.90 -13.01 -8.94
CA ARG A 117 2.36 -11.88 -9.80
C ARG A 117 1.32 -11.44 -10.83
N LYS A 118 0.69 -12.41 -11.51
CA LYS A 118 -0.34 -12.16 -12.53
C LYS A 118 -1.61 -11.48 -12.00
N GLU A 119 -1.86 -11.55 -10.69
CA GLU A 119 -3.05 -11.00 -10.05
C GLU A 119 -2.82 -9.59 -9.50
N ARG A 120 -1.56 -9.21 -9.24
CA ARG A 120 -1.19 -7.97 -8.53
C ARG A 120 -1.58 -6.73 -9.31
N ALA A 121 -1.39 -6.72 -10.62
CA ALA A 121 -1.73 -5.57 -11.46
C ALA A 121 -3.22 -5.19 -11.35
N ILE A 122 -4.11 -6.18 -11.37
CA ILE A 122 -5.55 -5.93 -11.19
C ILE A 122 -5.88 -5.51 -9.76
N ARG A 123 -5.26 -6.13 -8.76
CA ARG A 123 -5.41 -5.72 -7.36
C ARG A 123 -4.99 -4.27 -7.14
N ASP A 124 -3.86 -3.85 -7.70
CA ASP A 124 -3.35 -2.49 -7.58
C ASP A 124 -4.23 -1.49 -8.33
N LEU A 125 -4.78 -1.89 -9.48
CA LEU A 125 -5.75 -1.09 -10.23
C LEU A 125 -7.06 -0.88 -9.44
N LEU A 126 -7.56 -1.91 -8.75
CA LEU A 126 -8.72 -1.81 -7.86
C LEU A 126 -8.45 -0.90 -6.64
N ARG A 127 -7.24 -0.97 -6.08
CA ARG A 127 -6.81 -0.05 -5.01
C ARG A 127 -6.75 1.39 -5.51
N LYS A 128 -6.22 1.59 -6.72
CA LYS A 128 -6.20 2.92 -7.36
C LYS A 128 -7.63 3.45 -7.56
N ARG A 129 -8.55 2.61 -8.06
CA ARG A 129 -9.97 2.99 -8.15
C ARG A 129 -10.53 3.47 -6.82
N SER A 130 -10.29 2.72 -5.74
CA SER A 130 -10.76 3.10 -4.41
C SER A 130 -10.17 4.43 -3.93
N GLN A 131 -8.91 4.71 -4.24
CA GLN A 131 -8.28 5.99 -3.96
C GLN A 131 -8.95 7.13 -4.75
N LEU A 132 -9.17 6.95 -6.06
CA LEU A 132 -9.83 7.95 -6.91
C LEU A 132 -11.25 8.26 -6.43
N VAL A 133 -12.00 7.24 -6.00
CA VAL A 133 -13.34 7.44 -5.44
C VAL A 133 -13.30 8.29 -4.17
N ARG A 134 -12.36 8.03 -3.26
CA ARG A 134 -12.20 8.85 -2.04
C ARG A 134 -11.85 10.30 -2.36
N LEU A 135 -10.93 10.54 -3.30
CA LEU A 135 -10.55 11.88 -3.75
C LEU A 135 -11.75 12.62 -4.37
N LYS A 136 -12.55 11.92 -5.20
CA LYS A 136 -13.78 12.49 -5.77
C LYS A 136 -14.76 12.89 -4.69
N THR A 137 -15.00 12.02 -3.70
CA THR A 137 -15.90 12.32 -2.58
C THR A 137 -15.43 13.53 -1.79
N SER A 138 -14.14 13.64 -1.49
CA SER A 138 -13.57 14.80 -0.79
C SER A 138 -13.81 16.11 -1.54
N ASN A 139 -13.62 16.12 -2.87
CA ASN A 139 -13.88 17.31 -3.69
C ASN A 139 -15.38 17.65 -3.78
N ILE A 140 -16.26 16.65 -3.84
CA ILE A 140 -17.72 16.87 -3.79
C ILE A 140 -18.12 17.51 -2.45
N LEU A 141 -17.60 17.01 -1.32
CA LEU A 141 -17.84 17.58 0.00
C LEU A 141 -17.34 19.05 0.09
N SER A 142 -16.18 19.33 -0.52
CA SER A 142 -15.67 20.72 -0.60
C SER A 142 -16.64 21.64 -1.36
N ILE A 143 -17.17 21.20 -2.51
CA ILE A 143 -18.18 21.94 -3.28
C ILE A 143 -19.44 22.16 -2.43
N GLN A 144 -19.94 21.14 -1.75
CA GLN A 144 -21.11 21.24 -0.86
C GLN A 144 -20.89 22.27 0.24
N ASN A 145 -19.69 22.28 0.84
CA ASN A 145 -19.34 23.24 1.89
C ASN A 145 -19.23 24.68 1.36
N ILE A 146 -18.67 24.89 0.16
CA ILE A 146 -18.61 26.21 -0.48
C ILE A 146 -20.03 26.71 -0.75
N TYR A 147 -20.88 25.85 -1.32
CA TYR A 147 -22.27 26.19 -1.63
C TYR A 147 -23.05 26.55 -0.36
N ALA A 148 -23.05 25.67 0.63
CA ALA A 148 -23.78 25.87 1.87
C ALA A 148 -23.38 27.13 2.62
N ARG A 149 -22.08 27.41 2.69
CA ARG A 149 -21.53 28.60 3.37
C ARG A 149 -21.96 29.92 2.72
N ASN A 150 -22.13 29.94 1.38
CA ASN A 150 -22.43 31.18 0.64
C ASN A 150 -23.91 31.31 0.29
N LYS A 151 -24.68 30.22 0.22
CA LYS A 151 -26.11 30.25 -0.17
C LYS A 151 -27.06 29.90 0.98
N GLY A 152 -26.54 29.38 2.10
CA GLY A 152 -27.37 28.94 3.24
C GLY A 152 -28.21 27.69 2.97
N ASP A 153 -27.94 26.97 1.88
CA ASP A 153 -28.69 25.80 1.42
C ASP A 153 -27.74 24.65 1.06
N SER A 154 -28.29 23.48 0.80
CA SER A 154 -27.54 22.27 0.46
C SER A 154 -27.64 21.92 -1.02
N ILE A 155 -26.57 21.34 -1.59
CA ILE A 155 -26.56 20.83 -2.95
C ILE A 155 -26.22 19.33 -2.96
N GLY A 156 -27.00 18.53 -3.69
CA GLY A 156 -26.83 17.10 -3.80
C GLY A 156 -25.62 16.72 -4.68
N ALA A 157 -24.93 15.63 -4.31
CA ALA A 157 -23.79 15.12 -5.07
C ALA A 157 -24.13 14.80 -6.55
N ASN A 158 -25.35 14.36 -6.84
CA ASN A 158 -25.76 14.08 -8.23
C ASN A 158 -25.97 15.35 -9.04
N THR A 159 -26.39 16.44 -8.42
CA THR A 159 -26.44 17.76 -9.04
C THR A 159 -25.05 18.24 -9.37
N ILE A 160 -24.12 18.15 -8.41
CA ILE A 160 -22.71 18.56 -8.59
C ILE A 160 -22.08 17.86 -9.80
N LYS A 161 -22.30 16.56 -9.98
CA LYS A 161 -21.75 15.79 -11.12
C LYS A 161 -22.25 16.24 -12.51
N ARG A 162 -23.27 17.06 -12.55
CA ARG A 162 -23.90 17.58 -13.79
C ARG A 162 -23.69 19.09 -13.97
N LEU A 163 -23.02 19.74 -13.03
CA LEU A 163 -22.76 21.16 -13.11
C LEU A 163 -21.81 21.50 -14.26
N SER A 164 -22.06 22.63 -14.89
CA SER A 164 -21.12 23.30 -15.78
C SER A 164 -20.44 24.48 -15.06
N PRO A 165 -19.24 24.89 -15.49
CA PRO A 165 -18.60 26.12 -15.00
C PRO A 165 -19.51 27.34 -15.10
N ASP A 166 -20.21 27.51 -16.23
CA ASP A 166 -21.15 28.63 -16.47
C ASP A 166 -22.30 28.68 -15.45
N THR A 167 -22.72 27.51 -14.95
CA THR A 167 -23.74 27.46 -13.91
C THR A 167 -23.20 27.99 -12.59
N VAL A 168 -21.95 27.65 -12.27
CA VAL A 168 -21.27 28.12 -11.05
C VAL A 168 -21.10 29.64 -11.08
N ASP A 169 -20.71 30.23 -12.23
CA ASP A 169 -20.58 31.69 -12.40
C ASP A 169 -21.89 32.42 -12.15
N LYS A 170 -23.00 31.81 -12.53
CA LYS A 170 -24.34 32.42 -12.27
C LYS A 170 -24.77 32.35 -10.80
N TRP A 171 -24.12 31.49 -10.00
CA TRP A 171 -24.46 31.33 -8.58
C TRP A 171 -23.74 32.32 -7.67
N PHE A 172 -22.57 32.81 -8.08
CA PHE A 172 -21.71 33.62 -7.22
C PHE A 172 -21.25 34.90 -7.95
N ASP A 173 -21.52 36.04 -7.35
CA ASP A 173 -21.03 37.34 -7.83
C ASP A 173 -19.53 37.49 -7.53
N ASP A 174 -19.02 36.83 -6.48
CA ASP A 174 -17.60 36.85 -6.14
C ASP A 174 -16.84 35.84 -6.98
N PHE A 175 -15.95 36.34 -7.82
CA PHE A 175 -15.07 35.53 -8.68
C PHE A 175 -14.23 34.51 -7.91
N HIS A 176 -13.73 34.82 -6.72
CA HIS A 176 -12.88 33.90 -5.96
C HIS A 176 -13.67 32.71 -5.43
N VAL A 177 -14.92 32.92 -5.04
CA VAL A 177 -15.82 31.83 -4.61
C VAL A 177 -16.18 30.98 -5.81
N ALA A 178 -16.53 31.56 -6.95
CA ALA A 178 -16.83 30.83 -8.19
C ALA A 178 -15.62 30.03 -8.63
N LEU A 179 -14.43 30.60 -8.68
CA LEU A 179 -13.19 29.94 -9.07
C LEU A 179 -12.83 28.76 -8.13
N ALA A 180 -12.99 28.94 -6.81
CA ALA A 180 -12.75 27.86 -5.85
C ALA A 180 -13.68 26.68 -6.07
N MET A 181 -14.96 26.93 -6.38
CA MET A 181 -15.91 25.86 -6.68
C MET A 181 -15.63 25.20 -8.03
N GLN A 182 -15.34 25.98 -9.06
CA GLN A 182 -14.98 25.49 -10.41
C GLN A 182 -13.71 24.63 -10.39
N SER A 183 -12.71 25.00 -9.60
CA SER A 183 -11.48 24.23 -9.42
C SER A 183 -11.78 22.82 -8.88
N ASN A 184 -12.61 22.73 -7.84
CA ASN A 184 -13.06 21.42 -7.32
C ASN A 184 -13.89 20.64 -8.36
N LEU A 185 -14.76 21.34 -9.12
CA LEU A 185 -15.60 20.72 -10.15
C LEU A 185 -14.75 20.11 -11.28
N ALA A 186 -13.72 20.81 -11.74
CA ALA A 186 -12.79 20.31 -12.73
C ALA A 186 -12.08 19.03 -12.25
N VAL A 187 -11.65 18.99 -10.98
CA VAL A 187 -11.06 17.79 -10.38
C VAL A 187 -12.08 16.65 -10.30
N VAL A 188 -13.32 16.93 -9.89
CA VAL A 188 -14.40 15.91 -9.83
C VAL A 188 -14.63 15.27 -11.20
N ASN A 189 -14.71 16.08 -12.27
CA ASN A 189 -14.90 15.61 -13.65
C ASN A 189 -13.74 14.74 -14.12
N CYS A 190 -12.50 15.19 -13.92
CA CYS A 190 -11.31 14.41 -14.24
C CYS A 190 -11.28 13.06 -13.49
N LEU A 191 -11.56 13.08 -12.18
CA LEU A 191 -11.60 11.85 -11.39
C LEU A 191 -12.70 10.90 -11.84
N GLN A 192 -13.85 11.42 -12.26
CA GLN A 192 -14.96 10.62 -12.77
C GLN A 192 -14.59 9.87 -14.06
N GLU A 193 -13.91 10.54 -14.99
CA GLU A 193 -13.39 9.95 -16.22
C GLU A 193 -12.34 8.86 -15.91
N GLN A 194 -11.39 9.15 -15.00
CA GLN A 194 -10.37 8.17 -14.63
C GLN A 194 -10.95 6.94 -13.92
N ILE A 195 -11.96 7.12 -13.07
CA ILE A 195 -12.67 6.01 -12.43
C ILE A 195 -13.35 5.14 -13.49
N ALA A 196 -14.09 5.74 -14.43
CA ALA A 196 -14.75 5.02 -15.50
C ALA A 196 -13.77 4.24 -16.39
N ARG A 197 -12.60 4.83 -16.71
CA ARG A 197 -11.53 4.17 -17.46
C ARG A 197 -11.00 2.94 -16.71
N VAL A 198 -10.72 3.09 -15.41
CA VAL A 198 -10.23 1.97 -14.59
C VAL A 198 -11.28 0.87 -14.49
N GLU A 199 -12.55 1.21 -14.26
CA GLU A 199 -13.65 0.25 -14.15
C GLU A 199 -13.83 -0.53 -15.44
N LYS A 200 -13.77 0.12 -16.61
CA LYS A 200 -13.82 -0.53 -17.93
C LYS A 200 -12.71 -1.56 -18.08
N THR A 201 -11.47 -1.17 -17.78
CA THR A 201 -10.30 -2.07 -17.88
C THR A 201 -10.41 -3.28 -16.97
N VAL A 202 -10.85 -3.08 -15.72
CA VAL A 202 -11.06 -4.17 -14.77
C VAL A 202 -12.16 -5.12 -15.25
N TYR A 203 -13.28 -4.57 -15.73
CA TYR A 203 -14.40 -5.37 -16.24
C TYR A 203 -13.99 -6.25 -17.44
N GLU A 204 -13.28 -5.70 -18.41
CA GLU A 204 -12.78 -6.43 -19.57
C GLU A 204 -11.86 -7.59 -19.14
N LYS A 205 -10.95 -7.35 -18.19
CA LYS A 205 -10.04 -8.38 -17.68
C LYS A 205 -10.76 -9.50 -16.94
N VAL A 206 -11.78 -9.15 -16.16
CA VAL A 206 -12.59 -10.16 -15.43
C VAL A 206 -13.45 -10.98 -16.38
N ARG A 207 -14.01 -10.37 -17.43
CA ARG A 207 -14.80 -11.05 -18.44
C ARG A 207 -13.97 -12.10 -19.20
N LEU A 208 -12.75 -11.78 -19.59
CA LEU A 208 -11.85 -12.69 -20.29
C LEU A 208 -11.42 -13.92 -19.45
N ARG A 209 -11.65 -13.91 -18.15
CA ARG A 209 -11.36 -15.05 -17.26
C ARG A 209 -12.52 -16.03 -17.10
N LYS A 210 -13.72 -15.63 -17.51
CA LYS A 210 -14.92 -16.46 -17.43
C LYS A 210 -15.23 -17.20 -18.75
N SER A 211 -14.50 -16.86 -19.81
CA SER A 211 -14.52 -17.52 -21.12
C SER A 211 -13.34 -18.46 -21.28
#